data_d24e9e26a5d1caf251eafee4321360d9
#
_entry.id   d24e9e26a5d1caf251eafee4321360d9
#
_cell.length_a   1.000
_cell.length_b   1.000
_cell.length_c   1.000
_cell.angle_alpha   90.00
_cell.angle_beta   90.00
_cell.angle_gamma   90.00
#
_symmetry.space_group_name_H-M   'P 1'
#
loop_
_entity.id
_entity.type
_entity.pdbx_description
1 polymer ?
#
loop_
_entity_poly.entity_id
_entity_poly.type
_entity_poly.pdbx_seq_one_letter_code
_entity_poly.pdbx_strand_id
1 'polypeptide(L)'
;MIAAFKSRARISGMDPISRSELWETLMELKKDHTILLTTHSMEEADALSDVVGIMYLGRLRAIGTPFSLKETFGKGYKVDVILNDGCNANAVFDLMRVKESERSDL
;
A
#
# COMPACT_ATOMS: atom_id res chain seq x y z
N MET A 1 -2.96 5.98 10.19
CA MET A 1 -3.71 5.81 8.93
C MET A 1 -5.07 5.23 9.26
N ILE A 2 -6.12 5.72 8.65
CA ILE A 2 -7.48 5.23 8.87
C ILE A 2 -8.05 4.85 7.50
N ALA A 3 -8.51 3.62 7.39
CA ALA A 3 -9.26 3.18 6.23
C ALA A 3 -10.74 3.02 6.62
N ALA A 4 -11.64 3.70 5.95
CA ALA A 4 -13.06 3.72 6.30
C ALA A 4 -13.85 2.68 5.50
N PHE A 5 -14.50 1.80 6.22
CA PHE A 5 -15.44 0.80 5.74
C PHE A 5 -16.69 0.79 6.61
N LYS A 6 -17.73 0.14 6.20
CA LYS A 6 -19.02 0.14 6.91
C LYS A 6 -19.17 -0.87 8.07
N SER A 7 -18.45 -0.81 9.20
CA SER A 7 -18.69 -1.44 10.52
C SER A 7 -17.41 -1.44 11.36
N ARG A 8 -17.46 -1.61 12.65
CA ARG A 8 -16.32 -1.40 13.55
C ARG A 8 -15.61 -2.73 13.87
N ALA A 9 -14.45 -2.96 13.27
CA ALA A 9 -13.56 -4.06 13.65
C ALA A 9 -12.17 -3.53 14.02
N ARG A 10 -11.56 -4.09 15.06
CA ARG A 10 -10.21 -3.76 15.51
C ARG A 10 -9.28 -4.93 15.24
N ILE A 11 -8.35 -4.75 14.34
CA ILE A 11 -7.35 -5.76 14.00
C ILE A 11 -6.00 -5.24 14.43
N SER A 12 -5.45 -5.79 15.49
CA SER A 12 -4.12 -5.44 15.97
C SER A 12 -3.43 -6.68 16.54
N GLY A 13 -2.22 -6.98 16.06
CA GLY A 13 -1.36 -7.99 16.65
C GLY A 13 -1.64 -9.45 16.26
N MET A 14 -2.34 -9.71 15.16
CA MET A 14 -2.60 -11.07 14.69
C MET A 14 -1.43 -11.64 13.88
N ASP A 15 -1.25 -12.97 13.92
CA ASP A 15 -0.30 -13.67 13.07
C ASP A 15 -0.75 -13.66 11.59
N PRO A 16 0.16 -13.97 10.62
CA PRO A 16 -0.16 -13.90 9.18
C PRO A 16 -1.30 -14.82 8.73
N ILE A 17 -1.49 -15.97 9.34
CA ILE A 17 -2.53 -16.95 8.99
C ILE A 17 -3.90 -16.45 9.44
N SER A 18 -4.00 -16.06 10.71
CA SER A 18 -5.23 -15.47 11.27
C SER A 18 -5.60 -14.17 10.58
N ARG A 19 -4.62 -13.42 10.11
CA ARG A 19 -4.81 -12.19 9.33
C ARG A 19 -5.45 -12.48 7.98
N SER A 20 -5.03 -13.51 7.26
CA SER A 20 -5.61 -13.91 5.96
C SER A 20 -7.07 -14.35 6.09
N GLU A 21 -7.39 -15.16 7.09
CA GLU A 21 -8.76 -15.60 7.38
C GLU A 21 -9.66 -14.42 7.73
N LEU A 22 -9.13 -13.45 8.48
CA LEU A 22 -9.84 -12.24 8.84
C LEU A 22 -10.08 -11.33 7.63
N TRP A 23 -9.12 -11.22 6.71
CA TRP A 23 -9.27 -10.48 5.47
C TRP A 23 -10.40 -11.03 4.61
N GLU A 24 -10.50 -12.36 4.47
CA GLU A 24 -11.59 -13.00 3.75
C GLU A 24 -12.95 -12.70 4.40
N THR A 25 -13.03 -12.81 5.72
CA THR A 25 -14.24 -12.47 6.47
C THR A 25 -14.64 -11.01 6.31
N LEU A 26 -13.67 -10.09 6.34
CA LEU A 26 -13.91 -8.67 6.13
C LEU A 26 -14.39 -8.36 4.70
N MET A 27 -13.82 -9.03 3.71
CA MET A 27 -14.25 -8.88 2.31
C MET A 27 -15.69 -9.36 2.09
N GLU A 28 -16.12 -10.39 2.78
CA GLU A 28 -17.52 -10.83 2.77
C GLU A 28 -18.45 -9.84 3.49
N LEU A 29 -18.10 -9.43 4.70
CA LEU A 29 -18.89 -8.47 5.48
C LEU A 29 -19.01 -7.10 4.81
N LYS A 30 -18.01 -6.71 4.05
CA LYS A 30 -17.96 -5.45 3.32
C LYS A 30 -19.09 -5.29 2.30
N LYS A 31 -19.66 -6.38 1.80
CA LYS A 31 -20.76 -6.35 0.83
C LYS A 31 -22.03 -5.70 1.40
N ASP A 32 -22.30 -5.94 2.68
CA ASP A 32 -23.54 -5.51 3.35
C ASP A 32 -23.32 -4.48 4.46
N HIS A 33 -22.08 -4.23 4.86
CA HIS A 33 -21.74 -3.39 6.00
C HIS A 33 -20.67 -2.34 5.66
N THR A 34 -20.71 -1.18 6.33
CA THR A 34 -19.62 -0.20 6.32
C THR A 34 -18.65 -0.51 7.46
N ILE A 35 -17.39 -0.81 7.20
CA ILE A 35 -16.37 -1.18 8.18
C ILE A 35 -15.39 -0.02 8.35
N LEU A 36 -15.16 0.45 9.55
CA LEU A 36 -14.09 1.39 9.87
C LEU A 36 -12.91 0.62 10.45
N LEU A 37 -11.82 0.55 9.71
CA LEU A 37 -10.59 -0.11 10.11
C LEU A 37 -9.50 0.91 10.39
N THR A 38 -8.82 0.77 11.51
CA THR A 38 -7.59 1.52 11.79
C THR A 38 -6.40 0.59 11.69
N THR A 39 -5.41 0.97 10.88
CA THR A 39 -4.20 0.18 10.68
C THR A 39 -3.00 1.09 10.42
N HIS A 40 -1.81 0.61 10.69
CA HIS A 40 -0.54 1.22 10.27
C HIS A 40 0.08 0.45 9.09
N SER A 41 -0.58 -0.60 8.62
CA SER A 41 -0.16 -1.37 7.45
C SER A 41 -0.77 -0.79 6.17
N MET A 42 0.09 -0.29 5.28
CA MET A 42 -0.32 0.21 3.97
C MET A 42 -0.91 -0.90 3.09
N GLU A 43 -0.40 -2.12 3.24
CA GLU A 43 -0.85 -3.30 2.53
C GLU A 43 -2.30 -3.66 2.88
N GLU A 44 -2.66 -3.66 4.16
CA GLU A 44 -4.04 -3.85 4.61
C GLU A 44 -4.97 -2.77 4.08
N ALA A 45 -4.56 -1.51 4.18
CA ALA A 45 -5.33 -0.40 3.67
C ALA A 45 -5.57 -0.50 2.16
N ASP A 46 -4.55 -0.87 1.39
CA ASP A 46 -4.65 -1.03 -0.06
C ASP A 46 -5.56 -2.19 -0.48
N ALA A 47 -5.43 -3.33 0.19
CA ALA A 47 -6.18 -4.54 -0.13
C ALA A 47 -7.66 -4.48 0.29
N LEU A 48 -7.95 -3.85 1.43
CA LEU A 48 -9.27 -3.92 2.06
C LEU A 48 -10.12 -2.65 1.90
N SER A 49 -9.49 -1.51 1.57
CA SER A 49 -10.17 -0.21 1.62
C SER A 49 -10.78 0.23 0.30
N ASP A 50 -11.96 0.83 0.39
CA ASP A 50 -12.54 1.64 -0.70
C ASP A 50 -12.08 3.11 -0.57
N VAL A 51 -12.01 3.60 0.67
CA VAL A 51 -11.55 4.95 0.99
C VAL A 51 -10.54 4.88 2.13
N VAL A 52 -9.43 5.57 1.99
CA VAL A 52 -8.35 5.66 2.98
C VAL A 52 -8.22 7.10 3.47
N GLY A 53 -8.23 7.27 4.78
CA GLY A 53 -7.84 8.52 5.43
C GLY A 53 -6.45 8.38 6.05
N ILE A 54 -5.54 9.28 5.76
CA ILE A 54 -4.20 9.32 6.34
C ILE A 54 -4.17 10.29 7.50
N MET A 55 -3.91 9.76 8.70
CA MET A 55 -3.76 10.54 9.92
C MET A 55 -2.29 10.74 10.26
N TYR A 56 -1.91 11.97 10.59
CA TYR A 56 -0.59 12.31 11.08
C TYR A 56 -0.68 13.40 12.16
N LEU A 57 -0.06 13.17 13.29
CA LEU A 57 -0.10 14.07 14.46
C LEU A 57 -1.53 14.49 14.86
N GLY A 58 -2.44 13.51 14.92
CA GLY A 58 -3.84 13.75 15.32
C GLY A 58 -4.70 14.49 14.31
N ARG A 59 -4.21 14.72 13.09
CA ARG A 59 -4.94 15.42 12.03
C ARG A 59 -5.06 14.55 10.78
N LEU A 60 -6.23 14.65 10.14
CA LEU A 60 -6.43 14.06 8.82
C LEU A 60 -5.65 14.87 7.78
N ARG A 61 -4.69 14.25 7.11
CA ARG A 61 -3.79 14.87 6.13
C ARG A 61 -4.20 14.64 4.69
N ALA A 62 -4.78 13.49 4.41
CA ALA A 62 -5.28 13.14 3.09
C ALA A 62 -6.43 12.15 3.22
N ILE A 63 -7.34 12.18 2.26
CA ILE A 63 -8.44 11.23 2.12
C ILE A 63 -8.69 10.95 0.65
N GLY A 64 -8.92 9.70 0.30
CA GLY A 64 -9.22 9.31 -1.07
C GLY A 64 -9.23 7.81 -1.24
N THR A 65 -9.43 7.36 -2.48
CA THR A 65 -9.25 5.94 -2.81
C THR A 65 -7.76 5.57 -2.76
N PRO A 66 -7.40 4.30 -2.53
CA PRO A 66 -6.01 3.88 -2.60
C PRO A 66 -5.32 4.28 -3.89
N PHE A 67 -6.02 4.16 -5.02
CA PHE A 67 -5.52 4.58 -6.33
C PHE A 67 -5.23 6.08 -6.40
N SER A 68 -6.20 6.93 -6.02
CA SER A 68 -6.03 8.39 -6.08
C SER A 68 -4.92 8.90 -5.16
N LEU A 69 -4.75 8.29 -3.98
CA LEU A 69 -3.66 8.62 -3.07
C LEU A 69 -2.29 8.23 -3.64
N LYS A 70 -2.19 7.09 -4.31
CA LYS A 70 -0.97 6.66 -5.00
C LYS A 70 -0.60 7.59 -6.16
N GLU A 71 -1.57 8.03 -6.94
CA GLU A 71 -1.34 9.00 -8.02
C GLU A 71 -0.85 10.35 -7.50
N THR A 72 -1.49 10.87 -6.45
CA THR A 72 -1.20 12.20 -5.92
C THR A 72 0.10 12.24 -5.10
N PHE A 73 0.36 11.24 -4.27
CA PHE A 73 1.46 11.21 -3.30
C PHE A 73 2.53 10.17 -3.60
N GLY A 74 2.26 9.24 -4.51
CA GLY A 74 3.24 8.23 -4.94
C GLY A 74 4.37 8.86 -5.74
N LYS A 75 5.61 8.58 -5.34
CA LYS A 75 6.81 9.04 -6.04
C LYS A 75 7.57 7.86 -6.60
N GLY A 76 7.28 7.52 -7.87
CA GLY A 76 8.00 6.50 -8.60
C GLY A 76 7.77 5.06 -8.08
N TYR A 77 8.69 4.20 -8.44
CA TYR A 77 8.69 2.78 -8.07
C TYR A 77 9.92 2.45 -7.23
N LYS A 78 9.74 1.61 -6.21
CA LYS A 78 10.86 0.99 -5.52
C LYS A 78 11.23 -0.30 -6.28
N VAL A 79 12.46 -0.38 -6.74
CA VAL A 79 13.00 -1.57 -7.40
C VAL A 79 14.11 -2.14 -6.53
N ASP A 80 13.92 -3.35 -6.03
CA ASP A 80 14.94 -4.09 -5.29
C ASP A 80 15.61 -5.08 -6.25
N VAL A 81 16.91 -4.91 -6.46
CA VAL A 81 17.70 -5.76 -7.35
C VAL A 81 18.66 -6.60 -6.54
N ILE A 82 18.54 -7.91 -6.65
CA ILE A 82 19.46 -8.86 -6.02
C ILE A 82 20.49 -9.27 -7.07
N LEU A 83 21.76 -8.98 -6.79
CA LEU A 83 22.86 -9.34 -7.66
C LEU A 83 23.45 -10.68 -7.28
N ASN A 84 23.79 -11.50 -8.26
CA ASN A 84 24.58 -12.72 -8.03
C ASN A 84 26.05 -12.37 -7.77
N ASP A 85 26.75 -13.26 -7.10
CA ASP A 85 28.19 -13.14 -6.86
C ASP A 85 28.95 -12.95 -8.19
N GLY A 86 29.80 -11.92 -8.24
CA GLY A 86 30.57 -11.57 -9.44
C GLY A 86 29.91 -10.58 -10.40
N CYS A 87 28.66 -10.17 -10.17
CA CYS A 87 28.05 -9.10 -10.97
C CYS A 87 28.61 -7.71 -10.60
N ASN A 88 28.82 -6.90 -11.62
CA ASN A 88 29.21 -5.50 -11.43
C ASN A 88 28.00 -4.64 -11.13
N ALA A 89 27.85 -4.20 -9.88
CA ALA A 89 26.74 -3.37 -9.43
C ALA A 89 26.64 -2.04 -10.21
N ASN A 90 27.77 -1.45 -10.59
CA ASN A 90 27.80 -0.21 -11.34
C ASN A 90 27.24 -0.36 -12.75
N ALA A 91 27.53 -1.48 -13.42
CA ALA A 91 27.01 -1.77 -14.76
C ALA A 91 25.49 -1.92 -14.75
N VAL A 92 24.92 -2.58 -13.72
CA VAL A 92 23.46 -2.72 -13.53
C VAL A 92 22.82 -1.35 -13.25
N PHE A 93 23.45 -0.53 -12.43
CA PHE A 93 22.98 0.82 -12.11
C PHE A 93 22.95 1.73 -13.35
N ASP A 94 23.98 1.68 -14.17
CA ASP A 94 24.07 2.43 -15.42
C ASP A 94 22.99 1.98 -16.42
N LEU A 95 22.74 0.70 -16.53
CA LEU A 95 21.68 0.14 -17.37
C LEU A 95 20.29 0.63 -16.97
N MET A 96 20.02 0.73 -15.67
CA MET A 96 18.75 1.24 -15.14
C MET A 96 18.61 2.75 -15.41
N ARG A 97 19.67 3.53 -15.28
CA ARG A 97 19.69 4.96 -15.60
C ARG A 97 19.36 5.27 -17.06
N VAL A 98 19.91 4.52 -17.99
CA VAL A 98 19.65 4.68 -19.42
C VAL A 98 18.18 4.47 -19.74
N LYS A 99 17.54 3.46 -19.15
CA LYS A 99 16.12 3.19 -19.35
C LYS A 99 15.20 4.26 -18.75
N GLU A 100 15.60 4.90 -17.68
CA GLU A 100 14.85 6.01 -17.09
C GLU A 100 14.89 7.25 -17.99
N SER A 101 16.03 7.54 -18.61
CA SER A 101 16.21 8.62 -19.56
C SER A 101 15.36 8.43 -20.83
N GLU A 102 15.25 7.23 -21.36
CA GLU A 102 14.40 6.92 -22.52
C GLU A 102 12.90 7.05 -22.22
N ARG A 103 12.50 6.89 -20.96
CA ARG A 103 11.10 6.95 -20.55
C ARG A 103 10.60 8.38 -20.28
N SER A 104 11.49 9.31 -20.01
CA SER A 104 11.13 10.72 -19.80
C SER A 104 10.92 11.49 -21.12
N ASP A 105 11.29 10.91 -22.26
CA ASP A 105 11.06 11.47 -23.60
C ASP A 105 9.73 11.00 -24.26
N LEU A 106 8.92 10.24 -23.54
CA LEU A 106 7.58 9.82 -23.94
C LEU A 106 6.52 10.62 -23.19
#